data_a883045b7060f58f235f450f5b3bd8b1
#
_entry.id   a883045b7060f58f235f450f5b3bd8b1
#
_cell.length_a   1.000
_cell.length_b   1.000
_cell.length_c   1.000
_cell.angle_alpha   90.00
_cell.angle_beta   90.00
_cell.angle_gamma   90.00
#
_symmetry.space_group_name_H-M   'P 1'
#
loop_
_entity.id
_entity.type
_entity.pdbx_description
1 polymer ?
#
loop_
_entity_poly.entity_id
_entity_poly.type
_entity_poly.pdbx_seq_one_letter_code
_entity_poly.pdbx_strand_id
1 'polypeptide(L)'
;MSRKKETQFDLIVLGTGAAGLSTALTASNEGLKVLLLEKTDRFGGTTCRSAGTCWIPGSRYVEEAGITNDLAKAETYLDALVGDKGPKEMWMTYIQTG
;
A
#
# COMPACT_ATOMS: atom_id res chain seq x y z
N MET A 1 -38.92 0.54 10.35
CA MET A 1 -37.80 0.62 11.32
C MET A 1 -36.70 1.49 10.72
N SER A 2 -36.42 2.63 11.30
CA SER A 2 -35.37 3.52 10.79
C SER A 2 -34.01 3.00 11.25
N ARG A 3 -33.12 2.72 10.31
CA ARG A 3 -31.72 2.44 10.62
C ARG A 3 -31.00 3.74 10.91
N LYS A 4 -30.34 3.83 12.05
CA LYS A 4 -29.42 4.92 12.34
C LYS A 4 -28.28 4.89 11.34
N LYS A 5 -28.15 5.91 10.49
CA LYS A 5 -26.97 6.05 9.63
C LYS A 5 -25.76 6.33 10.51
N GLU A 6 -24.70 5.56 10.33
CA GLU A 6 -23.43 5.86 10.96
C GLU A 6 -22.80 7.05 10.24
N THR A 7 -22.49 8.09 11.00
CA THR A 7 -21.94 9.34 10.48
C THR A 7 -20.56 9.68 11.08
N GLN A 8 -20.09 8.84 12.02
CA GLN A 8 -18.80 9.07 12.69
C GLN A 8 -17.86 7.90 12.45
N PHE A 9 -16.68 8.24 11.97
CA PHE A 9 -15.60 7.28 11.68
C PHE A 9 -14.29 7.85 12.22
N ASP A 10 -13.40 6.95 12.63
CA ASP A 10 -12.05 7.33 13.06
C ASP A 10 -11.16 7.68 11.87
N LEU A 11 -11.38 7.01 10.74
CA LEU A 11 -10.59 7.20 9.52
C LEU A 11 -11.50 7.10 8.30
N ILE A 12 -11.28 7.99 7.35
CA ILE A 12 -11.91 7.94 6.03
C ILE A 12 -10.81 7.69 5.00
N VAL A 13 -10.96 6.63 4.21
CA VAL A 13 -10.03 6.25 3.15
C VAL A 13 -10.70 6.44 1.80
N LEU A 14 -10.06 7.18 0.92
CA LEU A 14 -10.55 7.46 -0.42
C LEU A 14 -9.81 6.57 -1.43
N GLY A 15 -10.54 5.69 -2.07
CA GLY A 15 -10.04 4.77 -3.08
C GLY A 15 -9.83 3.35 -2.56
N THR A 16 -10.06 2.39 -3.45
CA THR A 16 -10.01 0.95 -3.14
C THR A 16 -8.95 0.20 -3.95
N GLY A 17 -7.92 0.89 -4.39
CA GLY A 17 -6.72 0.26 -4.92
C GLY A 17 -5.86 -0.34 -3.79
N ALA A 18 -4.64 -0.79 -4.11
CA ALA A 18 -3.74 -1.41 -3.14
C ALA A 18 -3.51 -0.53 -1.92
N ALA A 19 -3.23 0.75 -2.11
CA ALA A 19 -2.96 1.68 -1.01
C ALA A 19 -4.19 1.88 -0.11
N GLY A 20 -5.35 2.13 -0.70
CA GLY A 20 -6.59 2.35 0.05
C GLY A 20 -7.02 1.11 0.83
N LEU A 21 -7.00 -0.06 0.21
CA LEU A 21 -7.35 -1.31 0.89
C LEU A 21 -6.36 -1.67 1.99
N SER A 22 -5.07 -1.50 1.76
CA SER A 22 -4.04 -1.75 2.79
C SER A 22 -4.20 -0.82 3.98
N THR A 23 -4.45 0.46 3.74
CA THR A 23 -4.70 1.44 4.78
C THR A 23 -5.95 1.09 5.60
N ALA A 24 -7.05 0.79 4.91
CA ALA A 24 -8.31 0.44 5.56
C ALA A 24 -8.19 -0.83 6.40
N LEU A 25 -7.54 -1.86 5.87
CA LEU A 25 -7.33 -3.13 6.56
C LEU A 25 -6.46 -2.95 7.80
N THR A 26 -5.35 -2.25 7.66
CA THR A 26 -4.43 -1.99 8.78
C THR A 26 -5.13 -1.21 9.90
N ALA A 27 -5.82 -0.12 9.55
CA ALA A 27 -6.55 0.68 10.52
C ALA A 27 -7.66 -0.12 11.21
N SER A 28 -8.38 -0.95 10.46
CA SER A 28 -9.43 -1.81 11.01
C SER A 28 -8.86 -2.85 11.99
N ASN A 29 -7.71 -3.43 11.67
CA ASN A 29 -7.02 -4.36 12.58
C ASN A 29 -6.54 -3.70 13.87
N GLU A 30 -6.25 -2.39 13.81
CA GLU A 30 -5.91 -1.59 14.99
C GLU A 30 -7.15 -1.15 15.80
N GLY A 31 -8.33 -1.60 15.43
CA GLY A 31 -9.57 -1.31 16.11
C GLY A 31 -10.23 0.02 15.72
N LEU A 32 -9.76 0.68 14.69
CA LEU A 32 -10.36 1.91 14.21
C LEU A 32 -11.60 1.63 13.36
N LYS A 33 -12.58 2.52 13.49
CA LYS A 33 -13.78 2.50 12.67
C LYS A 33 -13.49 3.23 11.35
N VAL A 34 -13.45 2.48 10.26
CA VAL A 34 -13.01 2.97 8.96
C VAL A 34 -14.18 3.12 8.00
N LEU A 35 -14.23 4.23 7.29
CA LEU A 35 -15.07 4.41 6.11
C LEU A 35 -14.20 4.37 4.87
N LEU A 36 -14.44 3.39 4.00
CA LEU A 36 -13.77 3.25 2.73
C LEU A 36 -14.70 3.69 1.59
N LEU A 37 -14.26 4.64 0.80
CA LEU A 37 -15.04 5.23 -0.30
C LEU A 37 -14.39 4.93 -1.65
N GLU A 38 -15.22 4.57 -2.60
CA GLU A 38 -14.81 4.31 -3.98
C GLU A 38 -15.61 5.21 -4.93
N LYS A 39 -14.93 5.87 -5.87
CA LYS A 39 -15.58 6.78 -6.83
C LYS A 39 -16.34 6.05 -7.92
N THR A 40 -15.99 4.79 -8.24
CA THR A 40 -16.61 4.01 -9.29
C THR A 40 -17.64 3.02 -8.71
N ASP A 41 -18.32 2.30 -9.56
CA ASP A 41 -19.26 1.25 -9.17
C ASP A 41 -18.58 -0.09 -8.81
N ARG A 42 -17.26 -0.15 -8.92
CA ARG A 42 -16.44 -1.35 -8.61
C ARG A 42 -15.24 -0.99 -7.76
N PHE A 43 -14.98 -1.81 -6.76
CA PHE A 43 -13.77 -1.66 -5.94
C PHE A 43 -12.56 -2.33 -6.61
N GLY A 44 -11.36 -1.95 -6.16
CA GLY A 44 -10.11 -2.58 -6.56
C GLY A 44 -9.17 -1.71 -7.39
N GLY A 45 -9.67 -0.64 -8.02
CA GLY A 45 -8.88 0.24 -8.86
C GLY A 45 -8.15 -0.52 -9.97
N THR A 46 -7.02 0.01 -10.43
CA THR A 46 -6.16 -0.69 -11.40
C THR A 46 -5.44 -1.90 -10.81
N THR A 47 -5.30 -1.94 -9.50
CA THR A 47 -4.67 -3.07 -8.79
C THR A 47 -5.36 -4.39 -9.08
N CYS A 48 -6.69 -4.41 -9.16
CA CYS A 48 -7.46 -5.63 -9.43
C CYS A 48 -7.25 -6.19 -10.84
N ARG A 49 -6.66 -5.41 -11.73
CA ARG A 49 -6.33 -5.83 -13.10
C ARG A 49 -4.90 -6.36 -13.23
N SER A 50 -4.11 -6.29 -12.16
CA SER A 50 -2.74 -6.79 -12.14
C SER A 50 -2.71 -8.31 -11.89
N ALA A 51 -1.54 -8.91 -12.10
CA ALA A 51 -1.31 -10.31 -11.75
C ALA A 51 -1.18 -10.56 -10.24
N GLY A 52 -1.24 -9.50 -9.43
CA GLY A 52 -1.17 -9.58 -7.97
C GLY A 52 0.22 -9.72 -7.39
N THR A 53 1.26 -9.57 -8.21
CA THR A 53 2.64 -9.64 -7.74
C THR A 53 3.00 -8.40 -6.93
N CYS A 54 3.54 -8.61 -5.72
CA CYS A 54 4.07 -7.55 -4.87
C CYS A 54 5.59 -7.62 -4.85
N TRP A 55 6.23 -6.50 -5.18
CA TRP A 55 7.68 -6.38 -5.06
C TRP A 55 8.02 -5.78 -3.70
N ILE A 56 8.61 -6.60 -2.82
CA ILE A 56 8.97 -6.21 -1.45
C ILE A 56 10.45 -6.50 -1.24
N PRO A 57 11.35 -5.54 -1.56
CA PRO A 57 12.78 -5.70 -1.37
C PRO A 57 13.12 -5.96 0.10
N GLY A 58 14.11 -6.81 0.35
CA GLY A 58 14.57 -7.12 1.70
C GLY A 58 13.60 -7.94 2.53
N SER A 59 12.59 -8.57 1.92
CA SER A 59 11.69 -9.44 2.64
C SER A 59 12.40 -10.70 3.15
N ARG A 60 11.85 -11.34 4.18
CA ARG A 60 12.40 -12.60 4.71
C ARG A 60 12.59 -13.69 3.65
N TYR A 61 11.74 -13.71 2.61
CA TYR A 61 11.85 -14.69 1.52
C TYR A 61 13.09 -14.46 0.66
N VAL A 62 13.49 -13.21 0.49
CA VAL A 62 14.73 -12.85 -0.21
C VAL A 62 15.94 -13.32 0.59
N GLU A 63 15.93 -13.13 1.91
CA GLU A 63 16.99 -13.61 2.80
C GLU A 63 17.07 -15.14 2.81
N GLU A 64 15.94 -15.82 2.92
CA GLU A 64 15.85 -17.29 2.85
C GLU A 64 16.37 -17.85 1.51
N ALA A 65 16.23 -17.11 0.42
CA ALA A 65 16.76 -17.46 -0.89
C ALA A 65 18.28 -17.19 -1.03
N GLY A 66 18.93 -16.66 0.01
CA GLY A 66 20.37 -16.38 0.01
C GLY A 66 20.78 -15.14 -0.78
N ILE A 67 19.83 -14.26 -1.10
CA ILE A 67 20.11 -13.01 -1.80
C ILE A 67 20.54 -11.95 -0.77
N THR A 68 21.73 -11.38 -1.00
CA THR A 68 22.31 -10.36 -0.13
C THR A 68 22.22 -8.97 -0.75
N ASN A 69 22.22 -7.93 0.11
CA ASN A 69 22.19 -6.51 -0.30
C ASN A 69 20.96 -6.12 -1.16
N ASP A 70 19.83 -6.80 -0.97
CA ASP A 70 18.64 -6.56 -1.78
C ASP A 70 18.10 -5.13 -1.64
N LEU A 71 18.08 -4.58 -0.42
CA LEU A 71 17.66 -3.19 -0.18
C LEU A 71 18.55 -2.18 -0.89
N ALA A 72 19.86 -2.39 -0.84
CA ALA A 72 20.83 -1.50 -1.52
C ALA A 72 20.65 -1.56 -3.05
N LYS A 73 20.43 -2.75 -3.59
CA LYS A 73 20.14 -2.94 -5.02
C LYS A 73 18.81 -2.27 -5.43
N ALA A 74 17.80 -2.40 -4.60
CA ALA A 74 16.50 -1.77 -4.81
C ALA A 74 16.61 -0.24 -4.79
N GLU A 75 17.38 0.33 -3.85
CA GLU A 75 17.65 1.76 -3.82
C GLU A 75 18.33 2.24 -5.09
N THR A 76 19.38 1.56 -5.53
CA THR A 76 20.10 1.88 -6.76
C THR A 76 19.17 1.82 -7.97
N TYR A 77 18.35 0.79 -8.05
CA TYR A 77 17.38 0.62 -9.15
C TYR A 77 16.36 1.75 -9.19
N LEU A 78 15.75 2.09 -8.05
CA LEU A 78 14.75 3.15 -7.96
C LEU A 78 15.35 4.53 -8.18
N ASP A 79 16.57 4.77 -7.71
CA ASP A 79 17.28 6.03 -7.94
C ASP A 79 17.53 6.25 -9.43
N ALA A 80 17.92 5.20 -10.14
CA ALA A 80 18.11 5.25 -11.60
C ALA A 80 16.80 5.42 -12.38
N LEU A 81 15.74 4.75 -11.91
CA LEU A 81 14.44 4.73 -12.61
C LEU A 81 13.64 6.01 -12.37
N VAL A 82 13.54 6.43 -11.13
CA VAL A 82 12.73 7.59 -10.72
C VAL A 82 13.52 8.88 -10.85
N GLY A 83 14.78 8.89 -10.41
CA GLY A 83 15.63 10.08 -10.45
C GLY A 83 14.98 11.27 -9.76
N ASP A 84 14.81 12.35 -10.48
CA ASP A 84 14.17 13.59 -10.01
C ASP A 84 12.66 13.66 -10.28
N LYS A 85 12.06 12.61 -10.84
CA LYS A 85 10.63 12.57 -11.22
C LYS A 85 9.69 12.36 -10.02
N GLY A 86 10.22 12.06 -8.86
CA GLY A 86 9.43 11.85 -7.66
C GLY A 86 10.24 12.04 -6.39
N PRO A 87 9.56 12.26 -5.24
CA PRO A 87 10.26 12.50 -3.97
C PRO A 87 10.93 11.21 -3.48
N LYS A 88 12.24 11.27 -3.30
CA LYS A 88 13.05 10.13 -2.83
C LYS A 88 12.55 9.56 -1.51
N GLU A 89 12.07 10.41 -0.61
CA GLU A 89 11.55 10.02 0.70
C GLU A 89 10.39 9.01 0.61
N MET A 90 9.53 9.17 -0.40
CA MET A 90 8.35 8.30 -0.57
C MET A 90 8.75 6.87 -0.92
N TRP A 91 9.59 6.68 -1.93
CA TRP A 91 9.99 5.33 -2.31
C TRP A 91 11.02 4.74 -1.36
N MET A 92 11.84 5.57 -0.68
CA MET A 92 12.70 5.10 0.42
C MET A 92 11.87 4.56 1.58
N THR A 93 10.79 5.26 1.96
CA THR A 93 9.85 4.76 2.97
C THR A 93 9.30 3.40 2.58
N TYR A 94 8.90 3.22 1.32
CA TYR A 94 8.40 1.96 0.82
C TYR A 94 9.41 0.81 0.99
N ILE A 95 10.65 0.98 0.54
CA ILE A 95 11.65 -0.10 0.60
C ILE A 95 12.14 -0.37 2.02
N GLN A 96 12.10 0.60 2.92
CA GLN A 96 12.55 0.44 4.31
C GLN A 96 11.48 -0.17 5.22
N THR A 97 10.20 0.01 4.90
CA THR A 97 9.08 -0.43 5.74
C THR A 97 8.25 -1.56 5.15
N GLY A 98 8.50 -1.88 3.89
CA GLY A 98 7.80 -2.93 3.13
C GLY A 98 8.11 -4.37 3.50
#